data_d143fd86255354e1ce2636fda004345a
#
_entry.id   d143fd86255354e1ce2636fda004345a
#
_cell.length_a   1.000
_cell.length_b   1.000
_cell.length_c   1.000
_cell.angle_alpha   90.00
_cell.angle_beta   90.00
_cell.angle_gamma   90.00
#
_symmetry.space_group_name_H-M   'P 1'
#
loop_
_entity.id
_entity.type
_entity.pdbx_description
1 polymer ?
#
loop_
_entity_poly.entity_id
_entity_poly.type
_entity_poly.pdbx_seq_one_letter_code
_entity_poly.pdbx_strand_id
1 'polypeptide(L)'
;MKRITVISVLIIFIAGTFGASFAFAAKTDDSTKKGKSRVESVFEEAGDDSDQNGTDRLDQKKSVLKGTPDTSWFDYKNPKKQYQITSEEQLMGLASLVNEEQASRWKPTRTETFEGVTFKLTKDIKLTGEWTPIGMSESICFAGSFDGNGHTISNVIIKNNADSIGFFGYLKGEVKDLNLSGSIESTGGECGGVAGSLDPSASVTGCSAAMDINAGKKTGGIVGSSNGGKIENCVNRGNVSGTYKVGGVVGENWGGTVKKCGNEGNVSSSVRGVATFGTGGIAGRSVAAAAVVSECYNTGNIKSAAEATGGVVGYMNADG
;
A
#
# COMPACT_ATOMS: atom_id res chain seq x y z
N MET A 1 -9.73 -12.66 -55.47
CA MET A 1 -9.76 -11.63 -54.40
C MET A 1 -8.93 -12.14 -53.22
N LYS A 2 -7.73 -11.60 -53.02
CA LYS A 2 -6.83 -11.98 -51.94
C LYS A 2 -7.24 -11.20 -50.68
N ARG A 3 -7.58 -11.90 -49.61
CA ARG A 3 -7.84 -11.28 -48.31
C ARG A 3 -6.50 -11.00 -47.64
N ILE A 4 -6.25 -9.73 -47.35
CA ILE A 4 -5.10 -9.26 -46.56
C ILE A 4 -5.51 -9.36 -45.09
N THR A 5 -4.82 -10.20 -44.33
CA THR A 5 -4.96 -10.27 -42.87
C THR A 5 -3.99 -9.26 -42.27
N VAL A 6 -4.53 -8.23 -41.63
CA VAL A 6 -3.73 -7.25 -40.88
C VAL A 6 -3.47 -7.82 -39.51
N ILE A 7 -2.22 -8.07 -39.16
CA ILE A 7 -1.79 -8.41 -37.82
C ILE A 7 -1.35 -7.11 -37.14
N SER A 8 -2.11 -6.66 -36.16
CA SER A 8 -1.72 -5.53 -35.32
C SER A 8 -0.69 -5.99 -34.30
N VAL A 9 0.54 -5.50 -34.43
CA VAL A 9 1.59 -5.69 -33.42
C VAL A 9 1.55 -4.50 -32.47
N LEU A 10 1.25 -4.75 -31.20
CA LEU A 10 1.34 -3.76 -30.15
C LEU A 10 2.80 -3.70 -29.68
N ILE A 11 3.50 -2.59 -29.96
CA ILE A 11 4.86 -2.35 -29.45
C ILE A 11 4.74 -1.51 -28.20
N ILE A 12 5.12 -2.09 -27.06
CA ILE A 12 5.26 -1.35 -25.79
C ILE A 12 6.71 -0.90 -25.68
N PHE A 13 6.95 0.41 -25.73
CA PHE A 13 8.25 0.98 -25.44
C PHE A 13 8.44 1.13 -23.93
N ILE A 14 9.38 0.38 -23.36
CA ILE A 14 9.90 0.65 -22.02
C ILE A 14 11.21 1.38 -22.21
N ALA A 15 11.25 2.66 -21.89
CA ALA A 15 12.47 3.46 -21.87
C ALA A 15 13.28 3.12 -20.61
N GLY A 16 14.27 2.26 -20.74
CA GLY A 16 15.30 2.03 -19.74
C GLY A 16 16.67 2.15 -20.40
N THR A 17 17.48 3.05 -19.90
CA THR A 17 18.85 3.29 -20.33
C THR A 17 19.74 2.13 -19.91
N PHE A 18 19.96 1.16 -20.79
CA PHE A 18 21.17 0.33 -20.90
C PHE A 18 21.09 -0.45 -22.20
N GLY A 19 22.17 -0.41 -22.98
CA GLY A 19 22.20 -0.96 -24.33
C GLY A 19 22.14 -2.49 -24.32
N ALA A 20 21.04 -3.01 -24.85
CA ALA A 20 20.96 -4.38 -25.31
C ALA A 20 20.23 -4.36 -26.67
N SER A 21 20.89 -4.84 -27.71
CA SER A 21 20.32 -5.01 -29.05
C SER A 21 19.49 -6.29 -29.07
N PHE A 22 18.22 -6.17 -29.41
CA PHE A 22 17.36 -7.33 -29.60
C PHE A 22 17.19 -7.61 -31.11
N ALA A 23 17.55 -8.81 -31.53
CA ALA A 23 17.26 -9.30 -32.89
C ALA A 23 16.06 -10.24 -32.82
N PHE A 24 15.01 -9.95 -33.63
CA PHE A 24 13.88 -10.86 -33.82
C PHE A 24 14.06 -11.61 -35.11
N ALA A 25 14.09 -12.93 -35.07
CA ALA A 25 13.96 -13.80 -36.21
C ALA A 25 12.54 -14.38 -36.26
N ALA A 26 11.78 -14.04 -37.31
CA ALA A 26 10.50 -14.68 -37.60
C ALA A 26 10.74 -15.87 -38.52
N LYS A 27 10.42 -17.07 -38.10
CA LYS A 27 10.41 -18.27 -38.95
C LYS A 27 8.96 -18.54 -39.34
N THR A 28 8.66 -18.41 -40.63
CA THR A 28 7.38 -18.82 -41.20
C THR A 28 7.50 -20.27 -41.65
N ASP A 29 6.69 -21.14 -41.10
CA ASP A 29 6.51 -22.50 -41.61
C ASP A 29 5.13 -22.60 -42.25
N ASP A 30 5.13 -22.98 -43.55
CA ASP A 30 3.94 -23.19 -44.36
C ASP A 30 3.64 -24.69 -44.41
N SER A 31 2.76 -25.15 -43.52
CA SER A 31 2.11 -26.44 -43.74
C SER A 31 0.74 -26.47 -43.08
N THR A 32 -0.25 -26.57 -43.97
CA THR A 32 -1.64 -26.88 -43.66
C THR A 32 -1.77 -28.18 -42.88
N LYS A 33 -2.05 -28.12 -41.55
CA LYS A 33 -2.85 -29.11 -40.84
C LYS A 33 -3.20 -28.62 -39.42
N LYS A 34 -4.44 -28.88 -39.00
CA LYS A 34 -5.04 -28.61 -37.72
C LYS A 34 -4.12 -28.96 -36.53
N GLY A 35 -3.88 -28.01 -35.65
CA GLY A 35 -3.21 -28.28 -34.35
C GLY A 35 -2.98 -26.99 -33.58
N LYS A 36 -3.34 -27.00 -32.32
CA LYS A 36 -3.18 -25.91 -31.34
C LYS A 36 -1.74 -25.38 -31.38
N SER A 37 -1.56 -24.08 -31.60
CA SER A 37 -0.26 -23.42 -31.47
C SER A 37 0.08 -23.21 -30.01
N ARG A 38 1.11 -23.89 -29.52
CA ARG A 38 1.77 -23.64 -28.27
C ARG A 38 2.97 -22.73 -28.59
N VAL A 39 3.00 -21.54 -28.00
CA VAL A 39 4.16 -20.65 -28.08
C VAL A 39 5.10 -21.03 -26.95
N GLU A 40 6.23 -21.64 -27.26
CA GLU A 40 7.34 -21.82 -26.33
C GLU A 40 8.34 -20.69 -26.55
N SER A 41 8.62 -19.93 -25.50
CA SER A 41 9.70 -18.95 -25.49
C SER A 41 11.00 -19.67 -25.07
N VAL A 42 11.96 -19.72 -25.97
CA VAL A 42 13.33 -20.18 -25.66
C VAL A 42 14.15 -18.92 -25.39
N PHE A 43 14.70 -18.83 -24.16
CA PHE A 43 15.73 -17.87 -23.82
C PHE A 43 17.09 -18.56 -23.92
N GLU A 44 17.94 -18.13 -24.85
CA GLU A 44 19.37 -18.46 -24.83
C GLU A 44 20.11 -17.36 -24.09
N GLU A 45 20.78 -17.72 -23.01
CA GLU A 45 21.74 -16.86 -22.32
C GLU A 45 23.06 -16.90 -23.10
N ALA A 46 23.51 -15.70 -23.54
CA ALA A 46 24.90 -15.52 -23.99
C ALA A 46 25.77 -15.33 -22.75
N GLY A 47 26.61 -16.32 -22.45
CA GLY A 47 27.61 -16.25 -21.40
C GLY A 47 28.71 -15.24 -21.76
N ASP A 48 29.04 -14.36 -20.84
CA ASP A 48 30.31 -13.65 -20.80
C ASP A 48 31.07 -14.10 -19.54
N ASP A 49 32.19 -14.74 -19.80
CA ASP A 49 33.17 -15.19 -18.80
C ASP A 49 34.07 -13.99 -18.44
N SER A 50 33.94 -13.46 -17.25
CA SER A 50 35.03 -12.92 -16.44
C SER A 50 34.51 -12.15 -15.22
N ASP A 51 34.51 -12.67 -14.02
CA ASP A 51 35.39 -12.30 -12.92
C ASP A 51 35.02 -13.06 -11.62
N GLN A 52 36.02 -13.73 -11.08
CA GLN A 52 35.96 -14.30 -9.75
C GLN A 52 36.09 -13.17 -8.72
N ASN A 53 35.03 -12.85 -8.00
CA ASN A 53 35.14 -12.40 -6.62
C ASN A 53 33.86 -12.73 -5.87
N GLY A 54 34.03 -13.60 -4.87
CA GLY A 54 32.96 -14.04 -4.01
C GLY A 54 32.38 -12.87 -3.22
N THR A 55 31.12 -12.56 -3.51
CA THR A 55 30.27 -11.84 -2.60
C THR A 55 29.02 -12.66 -2.39
N ASP A 56 28.79 -12.96 -1.13
CA ASP A 56 27.60 -13.59 -0.57
C ASP A 56 26.33 -13.19 -1.33
N ARG A 57 25.83 -14.06 -2.19
CA ARG A 57 24.43 -14.03 -2.58
C ARG A 57 23.65 -14.45 -1.34
N LEU A 58 23.29 -13.47 -0.53
CA LEU A 58 22.19 -13.61 0.39
C LEU A 58 20.96 -13.94 -0.45
N ASP A 59 20.63 -15.21 -0.53
CA ASP A 59 19.31 -15.68 -0.92
C ASP A 59 18.30 -14.97 -0.02
N GLN A 60 17.77 -13.84 -0.46
CA GLN A 60 16.58 -13.24 0.12
C GLN A 60 15.42 -14.19 -0.18
N LYS A 61 15.31 -15.20 0.66
CA LYS A 61 14.18 -16.10 0.69
C LYS A 61 12.95 -15.24 0.97
N LYS A 62 12.23 -14.88 -0.08
CA LYS A 62 10.98 -14.12 0.02
C LYS A 62 10.08 -14.88 0.98
N SER A 63 9.85 -14.36 2.16
CA SER A 63 8.98 -14.97 3.15
C SER A 63 7.53 -14.79 2.70
N VAL A 64 7.03 -15.73 1.93
CA VAL A 64 5.62 -15.77 1.51
C VAL A 64 4.77 -16.20 2.71
N LEU A 65 3.59 -15.62 2.87
CA LEU A 65 2.58 -16.09 3.83
C LEU A 65 2.39 -17.59 3.66
N LYS A 66 2.44 -18.34 4.78
CA LYS A 66 2.38 -19.82 4.74
C LYS A 66 0.97 -20.36 4.51
N GLY A 67 -0.06 -19.54 4.72
CA GLY A 67 -1.45 -19.93 4.57
C GLY A 67 -1.95 -19.79 3.12
N THR A 68 -3.04 -20.47 2.81
CA THR A 68 -3.83 -20.25 1.60
C THR A 68 -4.99 -19.31 1.95
N PRO A 69 -5.29 -18.29 1.13
CA PRO A 69 -6.44 -17.43 1.37
C PRO A 69 -7.74 -18.24 1.52
N ASP A 70 -8.46 -18.06 2.63
CA ASP A 70 -9.76 -18.66 2.85
C ASP A 70 -10.86 -17.66 2.48
N THR A 71 -11.54 -17.88 1.36
CA THR A 71 -12.70 -17.11 0.89
C THR A 71 -14.02 -17.86 1.07
N SER A 72 -14.02 -19.04 1.69
CA SER A 72 -15.19 -19.91 1.84
C SER A 72 -16.31 -19.29 2.69
N TRP A 73 -15.98 -18.29 3.49
CA TRP A 73 -16.91 -17.53 4.31
C TRP A 73 -17.75 -16.51 3.52
N PHE A 74 -17.36 -16.19 2.28
CA PHE A 74 -18.05 -15.21 1.44
C PHE A 74 -18.90 -15.91 0.36
N ASP A 75 -20.22 -15.64 0.38
CA ASP A 75 -21.15 -16.13 -0.63
C ASP A 75 -21.64 -14.97 -1.50
N TYR A 76 -21.21 -14.95 -2.76
CA TYR A 76 -21.60 -13.93 -3.75
C TYR A 76 -23.11 -13.87 -4.03
N LYS A 77 -23.81 -14.99 -3.83
CA LYS A 77 -25.25 -15.06 -4.10
C LYS A 77 -26.07 -14.49 -2.94
N ASN A 78 -25.53 -14.60 -1.73
CA ASN A 78 -26.19 -14.17 -0.49
C ASN A 78 -25.19 -13.41 0.40
N PRO A 79 -24.71 -12.22 0.00
CA PRO A 79 -23.73 -11.48 0.77
C PRO A 79 -24.35 -11.02 2.10
N LYS A 80 -23.63 -11.22 3.19
CA LYS A 80 -24.01 -10.74 4.52
C LYS A 80 -23.58 -9.28 4.69
N LYS A 81 -24.26 -8.55 5.58
CA LYS A 81 -23.83 -7.21 5.96
C LYS A 81 -22.68 -7.20 6.97
N GLN A 82 -22.38 -8.35 7.59
CA GLN A 82 -21.31 -8.49 8.57
C GLN A 82 -20.66 -9.86 8.47
N TYR A 83 -19.34 -9.86 8.55
CA TYR A 83 -18.50 -11.06 8.63
C TYR A 83 -17.57 -10.99 9.84
N GLN A 84 -17.27 -12.15 10.42
CA GLN A 84 -16.26 -12.27 11.48
C GLN A 84 -14.96 -12.75 10.87
N ILE A 85 -13.85 -12.13 11.28
CA ILE A 85 -12.50 -12.53 10.92
C ILE A 85 -11.85 -13.14 12.16
N THR A 86 -11.46 -14.41 12.04
CA THR A 86 -10.94 -15.21 13.14
C THR A 86 -9.56 -15.80 12.87
N SER A 87 -9.02 -15.64 11.65
CA SER A 87 -7.72 -16.24 11.30
C SER A 87 -6.96 -15.41 10.25
N GLU A 88 -5.67 -15.70 10.12
CA GLU A 88 -4.81 -15.15 9.08
C GLU A 88 -5.33 -15.49 7.68
N GLU A 89 -5.77 -16.72 7.46
CA GLU A 89 -6.29 -17.20 6.16
C GLU A 89 -7.53 -16.41 5.73
N GLN A 90 -8.41 -16.06 6.69
CA GLN A 90 -9.58 -15.23 6.40
C GLN A 90 -9.21 -13.78 6.09
N LEU A 91 -8.18 -13.22 6.76
CA LEU A 91 -7.63 -11.90 6.39
C LEU A 91 -7.03 -11.91 4.99
N MET A 92 -6.27 -12.97 4.67
CA MET A 92 -5.74 -13.17 3.31
C MET A 92 -6.87 -13.33 2.29
N GLY A 93 -7.95 -14.02 2.66
CA GLY A 93 -9.15 -14.15 1.86
C GLY A 93 -9.80 -12.80 1.57
N LEU A 94 -9.91 -11.92 2.56
CA LEU A 94 -10.41 -10.56 2.36
C LEU A 94 -9.50 -9.77 1.41
N ALA A 95 -8.19 -9.83 1.60
CA ALA A 95 -7.24 -9.17 0.70
C ALA A 95 -7.34 -9.69 -0.73
N SER A 96 -7.46 -11.00 -0.91
CA SER A 96 -7.67 -11.63 -2.23
C SER A 96 -8.97 -11.16 -2.89
N LEU A 97 -10.09 -11.18 -2.16
CA LEU A 97 -11.40 -10.75 -2.69
C LEU A 97 -11.40 -9.29 -3.14
N VAL A 98 -10.75 -8.39 -2.38
CA VAL A 98 -10.63 -6.98 -2.77
C VAL A 98 -9.69 -6.80 -3.96
N ASN A 99 -8.52 -7.44 -3.93
CA ASN A 99 -7.45 -7.20 -4.90
C ASN A 99 -7.66 -7.96 -6.22
N GLU A 100 -8.10 -9.22 -6.16
CA GLU A 100 -8.23 -10.09 -7.32
C GLU A 100 -9.58 -10.00 -8.00
N GLU A 101 -10.65 -9.89 -7.26
CA GLU A 101 -12.00 -9.77 -7.82
C GLU A 101 -12.17 -8.48 -8.63
N GLN A 102 -11.56 -7.40 -8.18
CA GLN A 102 -11.57 -6.13 -8.93
C GLN A 102 -10.61 -6.17 -10.14
N ALA A 103 -9.56 -6.98 -10.08
CA ALA A 103 -8.63 -7.18 -11.19
C ALA A 103 -9.14 -8.18 -12.24
N SER A 104 -10.05 -9.09 -11.90
CA SER A 104 -10.55 -10.10 -12.83
C SER A 104 -11.57 -9.53 -13.82
N ARG A 105 -11.22 -9.52 -15.11
CA ARG A 105 -12.03 -9.03 -16.24
C ARG A 105 -13.32 -9.81 -16.49
N TRP A 106 -13.67 -10.80 -15.67
CA TRP A 106 -14.73 -11.77 -16.01
C TRP A 106 -16.10 -11.48 -15.40
N LYS A 107 -16.25 -10.44 -14.56
CA LYS A 107 -17.56 -10.01 -14.07
C LYS A 107 -17.76 -8.50 -14.23
N PRO A 108 -18.38 -8.06 -15.32
CA PRO A 108 -18.54 -6.62 -15.61
C PRO A 108 -19.58 -5.89 -14.74
N THR A 109 -20.13 -6.49 -13.71
CA THR A 109 -21.30 -5.92 -12.98
C THR A 109 -21.15 -5.78 -11.47
N ARG A 110 -20.01 -6.14 -10.87
CA ARG A 110 -19.81 -5.94 -9.41
C ARG A 110 -18.36 -5.65 -9.08
N THR A 111 -18.05 -4.40 -8.88
CA THR A 111 -16.90 -3.96 -8.10
C THR A 111 -17.23 -4.27 -6.63
N GLU A 112 -16.78 -5.40 -6.10
CA GLU A 112 -16.97 -5.73 -4.69
C GLU A 112 -16.00 -4.90 -3.83
N THR A 113 -16.31 -3.64 -3.69
CA THR A 113 -15.60 -2.75 -2.76
C THR A 113 -15.99 -3.02 -1.31
N PHE A 114 -16.94 -3.92 -1.10
CA PHE A 114 -17.58 -4.22 0.19
C PHE A 114 -18.25 -3.01 0.86
N GLU A 115 -18.71 -2.03 0.08
CA GLU A 115 -19.45 -0.90 0.60
C GLU A 115 -20.68 -1.36 1.39
N GLY A 116 -20.87 -0.85 2.60
CA GLY A 116 -21.95 -1.25 3.51
C GLY A 116 -21.77 -2.61 4.19
N VAL A 117 -20.62 -3.24 4.03
CA VAL A 117 -20.27 -4.52 4.69
C VAL A 117 -19.28 -4.28 5.82
N THR A 118 -19.50 -4.90 6.97
CA THR A 118 -18.61 -4.83 8.14
C THR A 118 -17.83 -6.13 8.31
N PHE A 119 -16.52 -6.01 8.46
CA PHE A 119 -15.63 -7.10 8.86
C PHE A 119 -15.17 -6.84 10.29
N LYS A 120 -15.41 -7.79 11.20
CA LYS A 120 -15.08 -7.63 12.61
C LYS A 120 -14.07 -8.66 13.06
N LEU A 121 -12.96 -8.21 13.65
CA LEU A 121 -12.04 -9.10 14.35
C LEU A 121 -12.68 -9.64 15.62
N THR A 122 -12.41 -10.91 15.93
CA THR A 122 -12.94 -11.57 17.15
C THR A 122 -11.83 -12.08 18.06
N LYS A 123 -10.58 -12.01 17.62
CA LYS A 123 -9.38 -12.33 18.41
C LYS A 123 -8.14 -11.69 17.77
N ASP A 124 -7.06 -11.70 18.51
CA ASP A 124 -5.74 -11.31 18.00
C ASP A 124 -5.26 -12.29 16.92
N ILE A 125 -4.59 -11.74 15.89
CA ILE A 125 -4.04 -12.51 14.77
C ILE A 125 -2.55 -12.18 14.64
N LYS A 126 -1.72 -13.22 14.55
CA LYS A 126 -0.30 -13.08 14.22
C LYS A 126 -0.06 -13.58 12.81
N LEU A 127 0.44 -12.70 11.94
CA LEU A 127 0.78 -13.05 10.56
C LEU A 127 2.08 -13.87 10.53
N THR A 128 2.18 -14.77 9.56
CA THR A 128 3.31 -15.72 9.42
C THR A 128 4.27 -15.37 8.28
N GLY A 129 3.95 -14.36 7.45
CA GLY A 129 4.78 -13.92 6.33
C GLY A 129 4.52 -12.48 5.92
N GLU A 130 4.96 -12.11 4.72
CA GLU A 130 4.77 -10.77 4.19
C GLU A 130 3.30 -10.50 3.87
N TRP A 131 2.81 -9.33 4.31
CA TRP A 131 1.44 -8.90 4.09
C TRP A 131 1.28 -8.19 2.74
N THR A 132 0.23 -8.53 2.02
CA THR A 132 -0.23 -7.79 0.83
C THR A 132 -1.30 -6.80 1.25
N PRO A 133 -1.14 -5.48 1.02
CA PRO A 133 -2.13 -4.48 1.36
C PRO A 133 -3.52 -4.79 0.80
N ILE A 134 -4.57 -4.54 1.59
CA ILE A 134 -5.96 -4.63 1.11
C ILE A 134 -6.30 -3.36 0.33
N GLY A 135 -6.65 -3.50 -0.96
CA GLY A 135 -6.83 -2.37 -1.87
C GLY A 135 -5.49 -1.78 -2.31
N MET A 136 -5.24 -1.67 -3.60
CA MET A 136 -3.94 -1.27 -4.14
C MET A 136 -3.97 0.10 -4.83
N SER A 137 -5.14 0.63 -5.14
CA SER A 137 -5.34 1.88 -5.86
C SER A 137 -6.77 2.41 -5.67
N GLU A 138 -7.06 3.60 -6.15
CA GLU A 138 -8.41 4.17 -6.13
C GLU A 138 -9.45 3.26 -6.81
N SER A 139 -9.07 2.59 -7.89
CA SER A 139 -9.94 1.64 -8.60
C SER A 139 -10.00 0.26 -7.96
N ILE A 140 -9.03 -0.09 -7.12
CA ILE A 140 -8.94 -1.33 -6.36
C ILE A 140 -8.84 -0.94 -4.88
N CYS A 141 -9.97 -0.59 -4.28
CA CYS A 141 -10.04 -0.01 -2.94
C CYS A 141 -10.92 -0.83 -1.99
N PHE A 142 -10.68 -0.66 -0.70
CA PHE A 142 -11.57 -1.18 0.33
C PHE A 142 -12.56 -0.08 0.74
N ALA A 143 -13.86 -0.29 0.51
CA ALA A 143 -14.92 0.67 0.85
C ALA A 143 -15.86 0.15 1.97
N GLY A 144 -15.57 -1.02 2.54
CA GLY A 144 -16.29 -1.57 3.67
C GLY A 144 -15.89 -0.94 5.01
N SER A 145 -16.44 -1.44 6.10
CA SER A 145 -16.03 -1.12 7.47
C SER A 145 -15.21 -2.27 8.05
N PHE A 146 -14.00 -1.97 8.56
CA PHE A 146 -13.17 -2.93 9.28
C PHE A 146 -13.10 -2.56 10.76
N ASP A 147 -13.76 -3.34 11.59
CA ASP A 147 -13.82 -3.19 13.05
C ASP A 147 -12.77 -4.11 13.71
N GLY A 148 -11.67 -3.53 14.16
CA GLY A 148 -10.63 -4.24 14.90
C GLY A 148 -11.09 -4.72 16.27
N ASN A 149 -12.19 -4.15 16.81
CA ASN A 149 -12.79 -4.52 18.09
C ASN A 149 -11.77 -4.56 19.26
N GLY A 150 -10.75 -3.72 19.18
CA GLY A 150 -9.65 -3.64 20.16
C GLY A 150 -8.58 -4.73 20.01
N HIS A 151 -8.72 -5.66 19.08
CA HIS A 151 -7.76 -6.72 18.83
C HIS A 151 -6.53 -6.24 18.07
N THR A 152 -5.47 -7.03 18.15
CA THR A 152 -4.18 -6.78 17.52
C THR A 152 -3.94 -7.73 16.33
N ILE A 153 -3.51 -7.15 15.21
CA ILE A 153 -2.84 -7.89 14.14
C ILE A 153 -1.35 -7.62 14.25
N SER A 154 -0.58 -8.65 14.56
CA SER A 154 0.86 -8.56 14.81
C SER A 154 1.69 -9.20 13.71
N ASN A 155 2.98 -8.84 13.67
CA ASN A 155 3.93 -9.30 12.64
C ASN A 155 3.50 -8.93 11.22
N VAL A 156 2.94 -7.72 11.07
CA VAL A 156 2.61 -7.15 9.75
C VAL A 156 3.92 -6.72 9.09
N ILE A 157 4.40 -7.50 8.12
CA ILE A 157 5.63 -7.21 7.38
C ILE A 157 5.25 -6.86 5.95
N ILE A 158 5.56 -5.64 5.51
CA ILE A 158 5.28 -5.19 4.14
C ILE A 158 6.59 -4.77 3.49
N LYS A 159 6.93 -5.41 2.37
CA LYS A 159 8.10 -5.11 1.54
C LYS A 159 7.67 -4.99 0.09
N ASN A 160 7.18 -3.84 -0.29
CA ASN A 160 6.83 -3.55 -1.67
C ASN A 160 6.98 -2.06 -1.98
N ASN A 161 6.91 -1.69 -3.26
CA ASN A 161 7.10 -0.33 -3.74
C ASN A 161 5.87 0.18 -4.52
N ALA A 162 4.67 -0.24 -4.12
CA ALA A 162 3.42 0.28 -4.69
C ALA A 162 3.22 1.76 -4.34
N ASP A 163 2.25 2.40 -4.99
CA ASP A 163 1.97 3.82 -4.75
C ASP A 163 1.25 4.05 -3.41
N SER A 164 0.45 3.08 -2.95
CA SER A 164 -0.28 3.16 -1.69
C SER A 164 0.00 1.92 -0.83
N ILE A 165 0.62 2.12 0.33
CA ILE A 165 1.18 1.05 1.18
C ILE A 165 0.75 1.23 2.63
N GLY A 166 0.19 0.15 3.21
CA GLY A 166 -0.24 0.05 4.58
C GLY A 166 -0.88 -1.31 4.83
N PHE A 167 -1.49 -1.52 5.98
CA PHE A 167 -2.34 -2.69 6.16
C PHE A 167 -3.48 -2.67 5.12
N PHE A 168 -4.07 -1.48 4.89
CA PHE A 168 -4.84 -1.12 3.70
C PHE A 168 -3.97 -0.25 2.79
N GLY A 169 -3.95 -0.52 1.49
CA GLY A 169 -3.28 0.34 0.51
C GLY A 169 -4.13 1.59 0.28
N TYR A 170 -5.22 1.48 -0.48
CA TYR A 170 -6.18 2.55 -0.69
C TYR A 170 -7.50 2.27 0.05
N LEU A 171 -7.84 3.17 0.96
CA LEU A 171 -9.02 3.06 1.81
C LEU A 171 -10.07 4.10 1.40
N LYS A 172 -11.28 3.61 1.08
CA LYS A 172 -12.48 4.43 0.82
C LYS A 172 -13.53 4.28 1.92
N GLY A 173 -13.45 3.22 2.68
CA GLY A 173 -14.36 2.91 3.78
C GLY A 173 -13.84 3.35 5.16
N GLU A 174 -14.18 2.58 6.17
CA GLU A 174 -13.87 2.85 7.57
C GLU A 174 -12.95 1.78 8.16
N VAL A 175 -11.97 2.20 8.96
CA VAL A 175 -11.19 1.33 9.85
C VAL A 175 -11.27 1.88 11.27
N LYS A 176 -11.67 1.03 12.21
CA LYS A 176 -11.78 1.45 13.61
C LYS A 176 -11.26 0.41 14.59
N ASP A 177 -10.82 0.91 15.76
CA ASP A 177 -10.45 0.12 16.92
C ASP A 177 -9.47 -1.04 16.61
N LEU A 178 -8.51 -0.79 15.69
CA LEU A 178 -7.53 -1.77 15.24
C LEU A 178 -6.13 -1.45 15.79
N ASN A 179 -5.47 -2.46 16.35
CA ASN A 179 -4.07 -2.36 16.74
C ASN A 179 -3.19 -3.14 15.75
N LEU A 180 -2.13 -2.49 15.27
CA LEU A 180 -1.15 -3.09 14.34
C LEU A 180 0.25 -3.07 14.93
N SER A 181 1.04 -4.12 14.67
CA SER A 181 2.48 -4.12 14.97
C SER A 181 3.28 -4.87 13.91
N GLY A 182 4.49 -4.36 13.61
CA GLY A 182 5.34 -4.94 12.58
C GLY A 182 6.29 -3.95 11.95
N SER A 183 6.49 -4.04 10.62
CA SER A 183 7.37 -3.14 9.89
C SER A 183 6.95 -2.95 8.43
N ILE A 184 7.28 -1.78 7.89
CA ILE A 184 7.13 -1.48 6.47
C ILE A 184 8.48 -1.00 5.93
N GLU A 185 8.94 -1.65 4.86
CA GLU A 185 10.09 -1.25 4.06
C GLU A 185 9.64 -0.97 2.63
N SER A 186 9.79 0.28 2.16
CA SER A 186 9.31 0.68 0.85
C SER A 186 10.02 1.91 0.29
N THR A 187 10.12 1.99 -1.02
CA THR A 187 10.49 3.23 -1.74
C THR A 187 9.27 3.87 -2.42
N GLY A 188 8.07 3.32 -2.22
CA GLY A 188 6.82 3.73 -2.86
C GLY A 188 6.30 5.10 -2.43
N GLY A 189 5.13 5.44 -2.92
CA GLY A 189 4.56 6.79 -2.84
C GLY A 189 4.01 7.18 -1.49
N GLU A 190 2.90 6.59 -1.08
CA GLU A 190 2.13 6.94 0.11
C GLU A 190 2.12 5.77 1.08
N CYS A 191 2.72 5.96 2.26
CA CYS A 191 2.94 4.88 3.20
C CYS A 191 2.43 5.21 4.59
N GLY A 192 1.58 4.35 5.15
CA GLY A 192 1.09 4.46 6.52
C GLY A 192 0.85 3.10 7.16
N GLY A 193 0.95 3.02 8.47
CA GLY A 193 0.78 1.74 9.18
C GLY A 193 -0.62 1.14 8.96
N VAL A 194 -1.66 1.96 9.05
CA VAL A 194 -3.05 1.53 8.82
C VAL A 194 -3.42 1.64 7.34
N ALA A 195 -3.19 2.79 6.71
CA ALA A 195 -3.53 2.99 5.32
C ALA A 195 -2.48 3.82 4.56
N GLY A 196 -2.20 3.46 3.31
CA GLY A 196 -1.38 4.27 2.42
C GLY A 196 -2.08 5.56 2.05
N SER A 197 -3.27 5.46 1.50
CA SER A 197 -4.08 6.59 1.03
C SER A 197 -5.51 6.51 1.55
N LEU A 198 -6.07 7.67 1.95
CA LEU A 198 -7.47 7.83 2.29
C LEU A 198 -8.23 8.62 1.22
N ASP A 199 -9.35 8.07 0.78
CA ASP A 199 -10.38 8.77 0.03
C ASP A 199 -11.05 9.87 0.90
N PRO A 200 -11.65 10.92 0.31
CA PRO A 200 -12.40 11.93 1.07
C PRO A 200 -13.49 11.39 1.99
N SER A 201 -14.11 10.26 1.63
CA SER A 201 -15.16 9.60 2.44
C SER A 201 -14.62 8.67 3.52
N ALA A 202 -13.31 8.38 3.50
CA ALA A 202 -12.70 7.39 4.38
C ALA A 202 -12.47 7.89 5.81
N SER A 203 -12.48 6.96 6.77
CA SER A 203 -12.12 7.26 8.15
C SER A 203 -11.25 6.18 8.80
N VAL A 204 -10.31 6.64 9.64
CA VAL A 204 -9.49 5.80 10.52
C VAL A 204 -9.67 6.34 11.94
N THR A 205 -10.25 5.51 12.83
CA THR A 205 -10.65 5.99 14.17
C THR A 205 -10.26 4.97 15.24
N GLY A 206 -9.70 5.45 16.37
CA GLY A 206 -9.39 4.58 17.51
C GLY A 206 -8.28 3.55 17.25
N CYS A 207 -7.48 3.74 16.22
CA CYS A 207 -6.44 2.79 15.83
C CYS A 207 -5.09 3.08 16.47
N SER A 208 -4.28 2.03 16.67
CA SER A 208 -2.88 2.21 17.05
C SER A 208 -1.95 1.43 16.11
N ALA A 209 -0.78 2.01 15.82
CA ALA A 209 0.26 1.36 15.03
C ALA A 209 1.60 1.40 15.80
N ALA A 210 2.10 0.23 16.16
CA ALA A 210 3.46 0.02 16.65
C ALA A 210 4.29 -0.61 15.54
N MET A 211 4.47 0.15 14.44
CA MET A 211 5.13 -0.32 13.23
C MET A 211 6.34 0.57 12.91
N ASP A 212 7.51 -0.05 12.76
CA ASP A 212 8.67 0.67 12.25
C ASP A 212 8.54 0.83 10.74
N ILE A 213 8.44 2.08 10.28
CA ILE A 213 8.20 2.44 8.88
C ILE A 213 9.43 3.11 8.31
N ASN A 214 10.00 2.52 7.25
CA ASN A 214 11.03 3.14 6.44
C ASN A 214 10.53 3.22 5.00
N ALA A 215 10.14 4.42 4.54
CA ALA A 215 9.44 4.53 3.28
C ALA A 215 9.88 5.77 2.44
N GLY A 216 9.16 5.99 1.34
CA GLY A 216 9.48 7.03 0.37
C GLY A 216 8.90 8.39 0.73
N LYS A 217 7.87 8.79 -0.03
CA LYS A 217 7.49 10.21 -0.16
C LYS A 217 6.58 10.72 0.95
N LYS A 218 5.36 10.24 1.03
CA LYS A 218 4.34 10.68 1.97
C LYS A 218 4.22 9.62 3.05
N THR A 219 4.97 9.75 4.12
CA THR A 219 5.10 8.70 5.12
C THR A 219 4.50 9.14 6.43
N GLY A 220 3.54 8.39 6.93
CA GLY A 220 2.91 8.60 8.24
C GLY A 220 2.84 7.32 9.05
N GLY A 221 2.87 7.43 10.39
CA GLY A 221 2.76 6.25 11.26
C GLY A 221 1.39 5.57 11.18
N ILE A 222 0.33 6.33 10.88
CA ILE A 222 -1.04 5.83 10.72
C ILE A 222 -1.45 5.87 9.24
N VAL A 223 -1.30 7.01 8.58
CA VAL A 223 -1.76 7.22 7.21
C VAL A 223 -0.67 7.92 6.38
N GLY A 224 -0.42 7.45 5.16
CA GLY A 224 0.52 8.11 4.24
C GLY A 224 -0.02 9.44 3.72
N SER A 225 -1.18 9.42 3.06
CA SER A 225 -1.86 10.59 2.50
C SER A 225 -3.35 10.57 2.79
N SER A 226 -3.90 11.69 3.22
CA SER A 226 -5.34 11.88 3.38
C SER A 226 -5.83 12.94 2.40
N ASN A 227 -6.77 12.58 1.52
CA ASN A 227 -7.36 13.46 0.53
C ASN A 227 -8.77 13.92 0.97
N GLY A 228 -8.89 14.53 2.15
CA GLY A 228 -10.17 14.94 2.73
C GLY A 228 -10.70 13.99 3.80
N GLY A 229 -10.10 12.80 3.95
CA GLY A 229 -10.52 11.79 4.92
C GLY A 229 -10.29 12.18 6.38
N LYS A 230 -10.79 11.36 7.30
CA LYS A 230 -10.80 11.60 8.73
C LYS A 230 -9.87 10.65 9.49
N ILE A 231 -9.00 11.19 10.35
CA ILE A 231 -8.11 10.43 11.23
C ILE A 231 -8.37 10.93 12.66
N GLU A 232 -8.96 10.10 13.52
CA GLU A 232 -9.30 10.50 14.88
C GLU A 232 -8.91 9.46 15.93
N ASN A 233 -8.53 9.95 17.13
CA ASN A 233 -8.22 9.10 18.29
C ASN A 233 -7.19 8.00 17.98
N CYS A 234 -6.23 8.27 17.07
CA CYS A 234 -5.22 7.31 16.65
C CYS A 234 -3.87 7.60 17.29
N VAL A 235 -3.08 6.56 17.55
CA VAL A 235 -1.75 6.71 18.17
C VAL A 235 -0.71 5.92 17.38
N ASN A 236 0.33 6.61 16.92
CA ASN A 236 1.55 5.96 16.42
C ASN A 236 2.53 5.71 17.57
N ARG A 237 3.04 4.48 17.67
CA ARG A 237 4.06 4.05 18.65
C ARG A 237 5.35 3.56 17.99
N GLY A 238 5.34 3.36 16.67
CA GLY A 238 6.53 2.94 15.92
C GLY A 238 7.32 4.12 15.37
N ASN A 239 8.56 3.88 14.97
CA ASN A 239 9.40 4.88 14.36
C ASN A 239 9.02 5.10 12.89
N VAL A 240 9.03 6.34 12.44
CA VAL A 240 8.69 6.72 11.07
C VAL A 240 9.88 7.38 10.41
N SER A 241 10.38 6.77 9.36
CA SER A 241 11.46 7.30 8.53
C SER A 241 11.01 7.41 7.07
N GLY A 242 11.29 8.56 6.45
CA GLY A 242 10.90 8.78 5.06
C GLY A 242 11.79 9.78 4.34
N THR A 243 11.45 10.08 3.09
CA THR A 243 12.19 11.03 2.28
C THR A 243 11.66 12.45 2.50
N TYR A 244 10.39 12.71 2.25
CA TYR A 244 9.74 14.01 2.41
C TYR A 244 8.25 13.89 2.72
N LYS A 245 7.67 14.91 3.35
CA LYS A 245 6.31 14.91 3.91
C LYS A 245 6.15 13.76 4.91
N VAL A 246 6.98 13.78 5.95
CA VAL A 246 7.04 12.74 6.96
C VAL A 246 6.37 13.21 8.24
N GLY A 247 5.36 12.47 8.68
CA GLY A 247 4.63 12.77 9.92
C GLY A 247 4.49 11.55 10.82
N GLY A 248 4.46 11.77 12.13
CA GLY A 248 4.27 10.67 13.07
C GLY A 248 2.88 10.03 12.95
N VAL A 249 1.86 10.76 12.48
CA VAL A 249 0.51 10.25 12.24
C VAL A 249 0.19 10.24 10.75
N VAL A 250 0.36 11.36 10.06
CA VAL A 250 0.05 11.48 8.63
C VAL A 250 1.18 12.16 7.86
N GLY A 251 1.58 11.58 6.74
CA GLY A 251 2.59 12.19 5.85
C GLY A 251 2.08 13.48 5.20
N GLU A 252 0.95 13.42 4.51
CA GLU A 252 0.27 14.56 3.90
C GLU A 252 -1.22 14.57 4.24
N ASN A 253 -1.70 15.69 4.77
CA ASN A 253 -3.12 15.98 4.99
C ASN A 253 -3.58 17.04 3.99
N TRP A 254 -4.32 16.64 2.96
CA TRP A 254 -4.91 17.53 1.95
C TRP A 254 -6.41 17.69 2.22
N GLY A 255 -6.78 18.73 2.94
CA GLY A 255 -8.19 19.06 3.25
C GLY A 255 -8.86 18.11 4.25
N GLY A 256 -8.16 17.14 4.82
CA GLY A 256 -8.71 16.20 5.78
C GLY A 256 -8.65 16.67 7.22
N THR A 257 -9.24 15.88 8.12
CA THR A 257 -9.24 16.12 9.58
C THR A 257 -8.34 15.14 10.29
N VAL A 258 -7.35 15.65 11.05
CA VAL A 258 -6.52 14.90 12.00
C VAL A 258 -6.81 15.42 13.40
N LYS A 259 -7.48 14.63 14.22
CA LYS A 259 -7.96 15.10 15.52
C LYS A 259 -7.71 14.09 16.62
N LYS A 260 -7.31 14.58 17.81
CA LYS A 260 -7.08 13.76 19.01
C LYS A 260 -6.10 12.60 18.76
N CYS A 261 -5.09 12.84 17.91
CA CYS A 261 -4.09 11.85 17.55
C CYS A 261 -2.79 12.09 18.29
N GLY A 262 -2.05 11.02 18.55
CA GLY A 262 -0.76 11.05 19.21
C GLY A 262 0.35 10.42 18.40
N ASN A 263 1.56 10.96 18.57
CA ASN A 263 2.78 10.30 18.13
C ASN A 263 3.71 10.12 19.32
N GLU A 264 4.10 8.87 19.57
CA GLU A 264 5.04 8.46 20.62
C GLU A 264 6.37 7.97 20.02
N GLY A 265 6.38 7.63 18.72
CA GLY A 265 7.56 7.17 17.99
C GLY A 265 8.43 8.29 17.44
N ASN A 266 9.68 7.99 17.14
CA ASN A 266 10.58 8.95 16.51
C ASN A 266 10.22 9.18 15.04
N VAL A 267 10.37 10.42 14.57
CA VAL A 267 10.11 10.80 13.17
C VAL A 267 11.38 11.31 12.53
N SER A 268 11.73 10.77 11.36
CA SER A 268 12.92 11.22 10.64
C SER A 268 12.67 11.40 9.14
N SER A 269 13.31 12.43 8.54
CA SER A 269 13.33 12.62 7.09
C SER A 269 14.71 12.91 6.55
N SER A 270 14.94 12.52 5.29
CA SER A 270 16.24 12.66 4.62
C SER A 270 16.27 13.76 3.57
N VAL A 271 15.14 14.36 3.16
CA VAL A 271 15.10 15.41 2.14
C VAL A 271 15.79 16.70 2.61
N ARG A 272 16.41 17.43 1.67
CA ARG A 272 17.03 18.72 1.89
C ARG A 272 16.51 19.74 0.88
N GLY A 273 16.52 21.03 1.26
CA GLY A 273 16.38 22.14 0.33
C GLY A 273 14.99 22.30 -0.32
N VAL A 274 13.92 21.80 0.27
CA VAL A 274 12.56 21.99 -0.24
C VAL A 274 11.61 22.42 0.89
N ALA A 275 11.34 23.72 0.95
CA ALA A 275 10.56 24.33 2.02
C ALA A 275 9.12 23.78 2.17
N THR A 276 8.54 23.24 1.09
CA THR A 276 7.17 22.68 1.11
C THR A 276 7.10 21.20 1.50
N PHE A 277 8.25 20.58 1.77
CA PHE A 277 8.34 19.18 2.17
C PHE A 277 8.63 19.08 3.65
N GLY A 278 7.56 19.14 4.45
CA GLY A 278 7.70 19.23 5.89
C GLY A 278 7.94 17.89 6.60
N THR A 279 8.51 18.00 7.79
CA THR A 279 8.62 16.90 8.76
C THR A 279 7.97 17.34 10.05
N GLY A 280 6.96 16.62 10.51
CA GLY A 280 6.22 16.97 11.72
C GLY A 280 5.95 15.79 12.64
N GLY A 281 5.79 16.07 13.93
CA GLY A 281 5.47 15.04 14.91
C GLY A 281 4.10 14.40 14.67
N ILE A 282 3.14 15.12 14.07
CA ILE A 282 1.81 14.63 13.69
C ILE A 282 1.69 14.60 12.17
N ALA A 283 1.81 15.74 11.50
CA ALA A 283 1.66 15.84 10.06
C ALA A 283 2.93 16.37 9.41
N GLY A 284 3.44 15.70 8.40
CA GLY A 284 4.55 16.21 7.60
C GLY A 284 4.13 17.47 6.85
N ARG A 285 3.01 17.41 6.16
CA ARG A 285 2.40 18.52 5.44
C ARG A 285 0.88 18.55 5.68
N SER A 286 0.33 19.74 5.96
CA SER A 286 -1.12 19.95 6.07
C SER A 286 -1.50 21.16 5.22
N VAL A 287 -2.33 20.97 4.19
CA VAL A 287 -2.64 21.99 3.18
C VAL A 287 -4.09 21.89 2.73
N ALA A 288 -4.55 22.94 2.06
CA ALA A 288 -5.93 23.25 1.69
C ALA A 288 -6.74 23.85 2.84
N ALA A 289 -7.70 24.70 2.49
CA ALA A 289 -8.49 25.48 3.46
C ALA A 289 -9.30 24.63 4.46
N ALA A 290 -9.67 23.41 4.07
CA ALA A 290 -10.42 22.48 4.93
C ALA A 290 -9.52 21.60 5.82
N ALA A 291 -8.19 21.65 5.68
CA ALA A 291 -7.28 20.82 6.45
C ALA A 291 -7.26 21.23 7.93
N VAL A 292 -7.52 20.25 8.81
CA VAL A 292 -7.52 20.44 10.26
C VAL A 292 -6.53 19.51 10.94
N VAL A 293 -5.69 20.05 11.82
CA VAL A 293 -4.90 19.29 12.80
C VAL A 293 -5.18 19.89 14.17
N SER A 294 -5.87 19.16 15.04
CA SER A 294 -6.31 19.69 16.34
C SER A 294 -6.26 18.64 17.44
N GLU A 295 -6.07 19.11 18.68
CA GLU A 295 -6.07 18.27 19.88
C GLU A 295 -5.04 17.10 19.80
N CYS A 296 -3.94 17.30 19.08
CA CYS A 296 -2.92 16.29 18.84
C CYS A 296 -1.68 16.53 19.72
N TYR A 297 -0.94 15.46 20.03
CA TYR A 297 0.30 15.54 20.78
C TYR A 297 1.43 14.74 20.12
N ASN A 298 2.66 15.19 20.34
CA ASN A 298 3.87 14.47 19.97
C ASN A 298 4.83 14.42 21.13
N THR A 299 5.28 13.21 21.48
CA THR A 299 6.31 12.98 22.49
C THR A 299 7.58 12.36 21.90
N GLY A 300 7.52 11.94 20.63
CA GLY A 300 8.67 11.38 19.92
C GLY A 300 9.67 12.45 19.46
N ASN A 301 10.91 12.06 19.27
CA ASN A 301 11.95 12.93 18.72
C ASN A 301 11.77 13.11 17.21
N ILE A 302 12.07 14.34 16.75
CA ILE A 302 12.03 14.65 15.32
C ILE A 302 13.47 14.93 14.84
N LYS A 303 13.93 14.18 13.84
CA LYS A 303 15.20 14.39 13.17
C LYS A 303 14.95 14.65 11.70
N SER A 304 15.16 15.88 11.24
CA SER A 304 14.85 16.27 9.88
C SER A 304 16.03 16.95 9.21
N ALA A 305 16.21 16.70 7.94
CA ALA A 305 17.05 17.50 7.05
C ALA A 305 16.23 18.49 6.21
N ALA A 306 14.90 18.50 6.33
CA ALA A 306 13.99 19.41 5.64
C ALA A 306 14.06 20.82 6.24
N GLU A 307 13.83 21.84 5.42
CA GLU A 307 13.75 23.25 5.87
C GLU A 307 12.51 23.49 6.76
N ALA A 308 11.39 22.83 6.45
CA ALA A 308 10.16 22.93 7.24
C ALA A 308 10.08 21.77 8.24
N THR A 309 10.31 22.06 9.50
CA THR A 309 10.26 21.08 10.59
C THR A 309 9.45 21.64 11.75
N GLY A 310 8.51 20.87 12.26
CA GLY A 310 7.65 21.30 13.37
C GLY A 310 7.35 20.18 14.37
N GLY A 311 7.19 20.54 15.63
CA GLY A 311 6.85 19.58 16.70
C GLY A 311 5.51 18.88 16.48
N VAL A 312 4.57 19.52 15.77
CA VAL A 312 3.26 18.98 15.41
C VAL A 312 3.13 18.92 13.88
N VAL A 313 3.20 20.05 13.18
CA VAL A 313 3.07 20.12 11.72
C VAL A 313 4.37 20.67 11.13
N GLY A 314 4.94 19.97 10.15
CA GLY A 314 6.16 20.41 9.47
C GLY A 314 5.91 21.58 8.52
N TYR A 315 4.96 21.45 7.61
CA TYR A 315 4.56 22.50 6.69
C TYR A 315 3.05 22.69 6.66
N MET A 316 2.60 23.93 6.75
CA MET A 316 1.19 24.29 6.68
C MET A 316 1.00 25.40 5.65
N ASN A 317 -0.02 25.27 4.80
CA ASN A 317 -0.49 26.33 3.92
C ASN A 317 -2.02 26.24 3.84
N ALA A 318 -2.68 27.32 4.21
CA ALA A 318 -4.15 27.46 4.19
C ALA A 318 -4.66 28.07 2.86
N ASP A 319 -3.76 28.51 1.98
CA ASP A 319 -4.15 29.05 0.68
C ASP A 319 -4.58 27.90 -0.25
N GLY A 320 -5.84 27.67 -0.33
CA GLY A 320 -6.54 26.86 -1.31
C GLY A 320 -7.51 27.72 -2.07
#